data_8035d892b1de9e1cae612d65071e5183
#
_entry.id   8035d892b1de9e1cae612d65071e5183
#
_cell.length_a   1.000
_cell.length_b   1.000
_cell.length_c   1.000
_cell.angle_alpha   90.00
_cell.angle_beta   90.00
_cell.angle_gamma   90.00
#
_symmetry.space_group_name_H-M   'P 1'
#
loop_
_entity.id
_entity.type
_entity.pdbx_description
1 polymer ?
#
loop_
_entity_poly.entity_id
_entity_poly.type
_entity_poly.pdbx_seq_one_letter_code
_entity_poly.pdbx_strand_id
1 'polypeptide(L)'
;MLRCIVAAVGLLAALPAAVAGEMTADEARQFVIGTTFNYACFEGTRGQGRVNSDGSVTGSIRQGSGPVRYAQLPANTLQVRGGSVCASLRGLPFQPCFNLERTSDVAFRGSISGLGFAYCEFTRHRAQTALAHSAHRSNSAQPLGLRPSLAADKD
;
A
#
# COMPACT_ATOMS: atom_id res chain seq x y z
N MET A 1 -4.17 10.96 65.28
CA MET A 1 -3.31 10.34 64.23
C MET A 1 -4.19 9.96 63.06
N LEU A 2 -4.27 10.80 62.06
CA LEU A 2 -5.17 10.64 60.90
C LEU A 2 -4.34 10.14 59.70
N ARG A 3 -4.60 8.88 59.27
CA ARG A 3 -3.91 8.24 58.15
C ARG A 3 -4.68 8.56 56.86
N CYS A 4 -4.12 9.42 56.00
CA CYS A 4 -4.60 9.67 54.64
C CYS A 4 -4.19 8.51 53.73
N ILE A 5 -5.16 7.75 53.24
CA ILE A 5 -4.99 6.73 52.21
C ILE A 5 -5.23 7.44 50.86
N VAL A 6 -4.16 7.64 50.08
CA VAL A 6 -4.25 8.16 48.68
C VAL A 6 -4.51 6.95 47.77
N ALA A 7 -5.73 6.87 47.26
CA ALA A 7 -6.08 5.88 46.24
C ALA A 7 -5.64 6.40 44.87
N ALA A 8 -4.62 5.79 44.28
CA ALA A 8 -4.19 6.04 42.91
C ALA A 8 -5.15 5.34 41.92
N VAL A 9 -6.01 6.12 41.25
CA VAL A 9 -6.86 5.62 40.16
C VAL A 9 -6.02 5.57 38.90
N GLY A 10 -5.61 4.36 38.52
CA GLY A 10 -4.93 4.13 37.23
C GLY A 10 -5.92 4.24 36.08
N LEU A 11 -5.74 5.25 35.23
CA LEU A 11 -6.48 5.43 33.97
C LEU A 11 -5.93 4.43 32.93
N LEU A 12 -6.62 3.28 32.74
CA LEU A 12 -6.34 2.40 31.59
C LEU A 12 -6.85 3.09 30.34
N ALA A 13 -5.94 3.63 29.53
CA ALA A 13 -6.24 4.08 28.16
C ALA A 13 -6.55 2.85 27.30
N ALA A 14 -7.82 2.61 27.01
CA ALA A 14 -8.24 1.61 26.02
C ALA A 14 -7.79 2.09 24.63
N LEU A 15 -6.78 1.45 24.05
CA LEU A 15 -6.39 1.63 22.65
C LEU A 15 -7.55 1.12 21.77
N PRO A 16 -8.05 1.92 20.81
CA PRO A 16 -9.04 1.42 19.87
C PRO A 16 -8.41 0.28 19.06
N ALA A 17 -8.93 -0.93 19.22
CA ALA A 17 -8.60 -2.03 18.33
C ALA A 17 -9.10 -1.68 16.92
N ALA A 18 -8.20 -1.72 15.94
CA ALA A 18 -8.59 -1.56 14.54
C ALA A 18 -9.60 -2.67 14.19
N VAL A 19 -10.85 -2.28 13.96
CA VAL A 19 -11.93 -3.22 13.66
C VAL A 19 -11.72 -3.72 12.24
N ALA A 20 -11.32 -4.98 12.09
CA ALA A 20 -11.41 -5.69 10.82
C ALA A 20 -12.90 -5.91 10.53
N GLY A 21 -13.35 -5.63 9.31
CA GLY A 21 -14.75 -5.79 8.93
C GLY A 21 -15.09 -5.18 7.57
N GLU A 22 -16.32 -5.40 7.15
CA GLU A 22 -16.85 -4.84 5.92
C GLU A 22 -16.89 -3.32 5.99
N MET A 23 -16.33 -2.67 4.96
CA MET A 23 -16.30 -1.22 4.84
C MET A 23 -17.53 -0.74 4.08
N THR A 24 -18.15 0.32 4.58
CA THR A 24 -19.10 1.10 3.76
C THR A 24 -18.37 1.75 2.58
N ALA A 25 -19.10 2.16 1.56
CA ALA A 25 -18.52 2.81 0.39
C ALA A 25 -17.79 4.11 0.74
N ASP A 26 -18.25 4.86 1.74
CA ASP A 26 -17.62 6.10 2.19
C ASP A 26 -16.32 5.82 2.97
N GLU A 27 -16.31 4.81 3.84
CA GLU A 27 -15.10 4.36 4.53
C GLU A 27 -14.06 3.86 3.53
N ALA A 28 -14.47 3.04 2.55
CA ALA A 28 -13.61 2.55 1.49
C ALA A 28 -13.01 3.71 0.68
N ARG A 29 -13.83 4.70 0.32
CA ARG A 29 -13.37 5.90 -0.39
C ARG A 29 -12.32 6.66 0.41
N GLN A 30 -12.56 6.93 1.68
CA GLN A 30 -11.59 7.61 2.56
C GLN A 30 -10.29 6.80 2.72
N PHE A 31 -10.40 5.48 2.73
CA PHE A 31 -9.27 4.59 2.89
C PHE A 31 -8.36 4.53 1.66
N VAL A 32 -8.94 4.56 0.44
CA VAL A 32 -8.19 4.31 -0.81
C VAL A 32 -7.79 5.56 -1.57
N ILE A 33 -8.56 6.66 -1.50
CA ILE A 33 -8.28 7.87 -2.30
C ILE A 33 -6.89 8.43 -1.97
N GLY A 34 -6.12 8.71 -3.02
CA GLY A 34 -4.79 9.30 -2.92
C GLY A 34 -3.69 8.36 -2.40
N THR A 35 -4.04 7.11 -2.08
CA THR A 35 -3.09 6.12 -1.58
C THR A 35 -2.68 5.15 -2.68
N THR A 36 -1.39 4.78 -2.70
CA THR A 36 -0.89 3.70 -3.57
C THR A 36 -0.93 2.40 -2.81
N PHE A 37 -1.48 1.36 -3.43
CA PHE A 37 -1.55 0.01 -2.90
C PHE A 37 -0.77 -0.96 -3.77
N ASN A 38 -0.08 -1.90 -3.14
CA ASN A 38 0.29 -3.16 -3.77
C ASN A 38 -0.91 -4.09 -3.69
N TYR A 39 -1.16 -4.87 -4.74
CA TYR A 39 -2.22 -5.86 -4.72
C TYR A 39 -1.78 -7.21 -5.26
N ALA A 40 -2.44 -8.25 -4.75
CA ALA A 40 -2.31 -9.62 -5.21
C ALA A 40 -3.69 -10.26 -5.26
N CYS A 41 -4.06 -10.83 -6.40
CA CYS A 41 -5.34 -11.47 -6.62
C CYS A 41 -5.23 -12.99 -6.56
N PHE A 42 -6.34 -13.66 -6.30
CA PHE A 42 -6.44 -15.11 -6.13
C PHE A 42 -5.92 -15.89 -7.33
N GLU A 43 -6.06 -15.36 -8.56
CA GLU A 43 -5.59 -15.99 -9.80
C GLU A 43 -4.11 -15.70 -10.12
N GLY A 44 -3.37 -15.06 -9.21
CA GLY A 44 -1.94 -14.78 -9.35
C GLY A 44 -1.59 -13.45 -10.04
N THR A 45 -2.59 -12.62 -10.40
CA THR A 45 -2.35 -11.26 -10.84
C THR A 45 -1.83 -10.42 -9.67
N ARG A 46 -0.80 -9.60 -9.93
CA ARG A 46 -0.18 -8.71 -8.95
C ARG A 46 0.13 -7.36 -9.57
N GLY A 47 0.24 -6.34 -8.74
CA GLY A 47 0.62 -5.02 -9.22
C GLY A 47 0.56 -3.94 -8.16
N GLN A 48 0.55 -2.71 -8.64
CA GLN A 48 0.34 -1.52 -7.84
C GLN A 48 -0.78 -0.69 -8.47
N GLY A 49 -1.53 0.00 -7.64
CA GLY A 49 -2.58 0.90 -8.11
C GLY A 49 -2.78 2.07 -7.17
N ARG A 50 -3.15 3.20 -7.75
CA ARG A 50 -3.57 4.40 -7.03
C ARG A 50 -4.93 4.84 -7.55
N VAL A 51 -5.86 5.05 -6.64
CA VAL A 51 -7.19 5.61 -6.93
C VAL A 51 -7.15 7.11 -6.68
N ASN A 52 -7.53 7.89 -7.69
CA ASN A 52 -7.64 9.34 -7.59
C ASN A 52 -9.04 9.78 -7.16
N SER A 53 -9.19 11.03 -6.72
CA SER A 53 -10.47 11.58 -6.22
C SER A 53 -11.58 11.61 -7.26
N ASP A 54 -11.22 11.65 -8.54
CA ASP A 54 -12.14 11.61 -9.68
C ASP A 54 -12.56 10.19 -10.10
N GLY A 55 -12.15 9.16 -9.34
CA GLY A 55 -12.41 7.76 -9.65
C GLY A 55 -11.56 7.19 -10.78
N SER A 56 -10.57 7.92 -11.27
CA SER A 56 -9.55 7.37 -12.16
C SER A 56 -8.58 6.46 -11.39
N VAL A 57 -7.97 5.50 -12.08
CA VAL A 57 -6.99 4.59 -11.48
C VAL A 57 -5.76 4.56 -12.35
N THR A 58 -4.59 4.70 -11.74
CA THR A 58 -3.30 4.51 -12.39
C THR A 58 -2.54 3.39 -11.71
N GLY A 59 -1.83 2.58 -12.46
CA GLY A 59 -1.11 1.48 -11.84
C GLY A 59 -0.34 0.62 -12.82
N SER A 60 0.16 -0.47 -12.29
CA SER A 60 0.82 -1.54 -13.04
C SER A 60 0.18 -2.88 -12.72
N ILE A 61 0.18 -3.77 -13.69
CA ILE A 61 -0.36 -5.12 -13.59
C ILE A 61 0.64 -6.11 -14.14
N ARG A 62 0.80 -7.23 -13.47
CA ARG A 62 1.57 -8.38 -13.93
C ARG A 62 0.78 -9.65 -13.65
N GLN A 63 0.60 -10.45 -14.67
CA GLN A 63 -0.07 -11.74 -14.59
C GLN A 63 0.97 -12.87 -14.50
N GLY A 64 0.96 -13.60 -13.38
CA GLY A 64 1.95 -14.65 -13.10
C GLY A 64 3.39 -14.13 -13.21
N SER A 65 4.20 -14.79 -14.05
CA SER A 65 5.59 -14.40 -14.38
C SER A 65 5.71 -13.50 -15.62
N GLY A 66 4.59 -13.06 -16.19
CA GLY A 66 4.55 -12.23 -17.39
C GLY A 66 5.15 -10.83 -17.18
N PRO A 67 5.27 -10.03 -18.26
CA PRO A 67 5.79 -8.69 -18.21
C PRO A 67 4.86 -7.75 -17.40
N VAL A 68 5.45 -6.74 -16.78
CA VAL A 68 4.70 -5.64 -16.15
C VAL A 68 4.10 -4.77 -17.24
N ARG A 69 2.81 -4.48 -17.13
CA ARG A 69 2.07 -3.56 -17.99
C ARG A 69 1.56 -2.39 -17.16
N TYR A 70 1.62 -1.20 -17.69
CA TYR A 70 1.03 -0.02 -17.07
C TYR A 70 -0.39 0.17 -17.56
N ALA A 71 -1.29 0.50 -16.64
CA ALA A 71 -2.70 0.72 -16.92
C ALA A 71 -3.14 2.06 -16.35
N GLN A 72 -3.98 2.75 -17.11
CA GLN A 72 -4.65 3.96 -16.68
C GLN A 72 -6.13 3.81 -17.00
N LEU A 73 -6.96 3.86 -15.99
CA LEU A 73 -8.41 3.87 -16.12
C LEU A 73 -8.90 5.32 -16.03
N PRO A 74 -9.83 5.73 -16.89
CA PRO A 74 -10.31 7.12 -16.92
C PRO A 74 -11.07 7.51 -15.66
N ALA A 75 -11.33 8.79 -15.51
CA ALA A 75 -12.21 9.32 -14.46
C ALA A 75 -13.57 8.62 -14.46
N ASN A 76 -14.19 8.53 -13.30
CA ASN A 76 -15.47 7.83 -13.08
C ASN A 76 -15.44 6.33 -13.37
N THR A 77 -14.27 5.70 -13.48
CA THR A 77 -14.19 4.23 -13.57
C THR A 77 -14.65 3.59 -12.27
N LEU A 78 -14.23 4.10 -11.12
CA LEU A 78 -14.73 3.66 -9.81
C LEU A 78 -15.78 4.66 -9.30
N GLN A 79 -16.95 4.14 -8.96
CA GLN A 79 -18.11 4.92 -8.52
C GLN A 79 -18.76 4.27 -7.31
N VAL A 80 -19.36 5.10 -6.45
CA VAL A 80 -20.25 4.62 -5.40
C VAL A 80 -21.67 4.55 -5.94
N ARG A 81 -22.30 3.38 -5.86
CA ARG A 81 -23.69 3.13 -6.27
C ARG A 81 -24.40 2.27 -5.25
N GLY A 82 -25.53 2.74 -4.75
CA GLY A 82 -26.34 1.97 -3.80
C GLY A 82 -25.58 1.53 -2.54
N GLY A 83 -24.60 2.33 -2.08
CA GLY A 83 -23.78 1.97 -0.93
C GLY A 83 -22.60 1.05 -1.22
N SER A 84 -22.41 0.61 -2.48
CA SER A 84 -21.30 -0.25 -2.90
C SER A 84 -20.33 0.49 -3.82
N VAL A 85 -19.07 0.07 -3.86
CA VAL A 85 -18.09 0.52 -4.85
C VAL A 85 -18.23 -0.34 -6.10
N CYS A 86 -18.50 0.28 -7.24
CA CYS A 86 -18.66 -0.42 -8.51
C CYS A 86 -17.69 0.11 -9.56
N ALA A 87 -17.28 -0.74 -10.52
CA ALA A 87 -16.44 -0.36 -11.63
C ALA A 87 -17.24 -0.24 -12.93
N SER A 88 -17.08 0.89 -13.63
CA SER A 88 -17.61 1.09 -14.98
C SER A 88 -16.45 0.94 -15.97
N LEU A 89 -16.34 -0.24 -16.57
CA LEU A 89 -15.29 -0.56 -17.52
C LEU A 89 -15.85 -0.55 -18.95
N ARG A 90 -15.18 0.17 -19.84
CA ARG A 90 -15.56 0.19 -21.26
C ARG A 90 -15.40 -1.20 -21.87
N GLY A 91 -16.42 -1.66 -22.59
CA GLY A 91 -16.43 -2.98 -23.25
C GLY A 91 -16.98 -4.12 -22.38
N LEU A 92 -17.31 -3.88 -21.11
CA LEU A 92 -18.05 -4.83 -20.30
C LEU A 92 -19.55 -4.50 -20.36
N PRO A 93 -20.43 -5.48 -20.62
CA PRO A 93 -21.87 -5.28 -20.65
C PRO A 93 -22.49 -5.12 -19.26
N PHE A 94 -21.72 -5.25 -18.20
CA PHE A 94 -22.17 -5.14 -16.80
C PHE A 94 -21.16 -4.31 -15.99
N GLN A 95 -21.61 -3.81 -14.84
CA GLN A 95 -20.79 -3.08 -13.90
C GLN A 95 -20.57 -3.93 -12.65
N PRO A 96 -19.40 -4.54 -12.47
CA PRO A 96 -19.12 -5.29 -11.24
C PRO A 96 -19.07 -4.35 -10.04
N CYS A 97 -19.73 -4.75 -8.96
CA CYS A 97 -19.61 -4.11 -7.66
C CYS A 97 -18.78 -4.99 -6.73
N PHE A 98 -18.18 -4.37 -5.73
CA PHE A 98 -17.20 -5.01 -4.86
C PHE A 98 -17.61 -4.91 -3.40
N ASN A 99 -17.45 -6.00 -2.69
CA ASN A 99 -17.42 -6.03 -1.24
C ASN A 99 -15.99 -5.71 -0.80
N LEU A 100 -15.85 -4.78 0.11
CA LEU A 100 -14.56 -4.32 0.60
C LEU A 100 -14.49 -4.60 2.09
N GLU A 101 -13.53 -5.41 2.50
CA GLU A 101 -13.29 -5.81 3.87
C GLU A 101 -11.95 -5.24 4.35
N ARG A 102 -11.98 -4.45 5.41
CA ARG A 102 -10.77 -3.97 6.06
C ARG A 102 -10.12 -5.11 6.83
N THR A 103 -8.89 -5.46 6.49
CA THR A 103 -8.15 -6.52 7.14
C THR A 103 -7.15 -5.98 8.17
N SER A 104 -6.72 -4.72 8.01
CA SER A 104 -5.88 -4.01 8.97
C SER A 104 -5.90 -2.49 8.72
N ASP A 105 -5.14 -1.72 9.48
CA ASP A 105 -4.98 -0.27 9.27
C ASP A 105 -4.32 0.11 7.94
N VAL A 106 -3.66 -0.84 7.31
CA VAL A 106 -2.91 -0.63 6.06
C VAL A 106 -3.36 -1.55 4.92
N ALA A 107 -4.34 -2.43 5.16
CA ALA A 107 -4.74 -3.44 4.20
C ALA A 107 -6.25 -3.66 4.15
N PHE A 108 -6.73 -4.04 2.97
CA PHE A 108 -8.11 -4.49 2.76
C PHE A 108 -8.17 -5.59 1.70
N ARG A 109 -9.23 -6.34 1.73
CA ARG A 109 -9.62 -7.31 0.70
C ARG A 109 -10.78 -6.75 -0.10
N GLY A 110 -10.68 -6.81 -1.42
CA GLY A 110 -11.78 -6.52 -2.34
C GLY A 110 -12.21 -7.77 -3.07
N SER A 111 -13.49 -8.12 -3.04
CA SER A 111 -14.06 -9.25 -3.78
C SER A 111 -15.23 -8.80 -4.64
N ILE A 112 -15.47 -9.49 -5.76
CA ILE A 112 -16.63 -9.23 -6.60
C ILE A 112 -17.89 -9.64 -5.82
N SER A 113 -18.87 -8.76 -5.73
CA SER A 113 -20.13 -9.05 -5.04
C SER A 113 -20.82 -10.28 -5.63
N GLY A 114 -21.16 -11.23 -4.75
CA GLY A 114 -21.72 -12.53 -5.14
C GLY A 114 -20.69 -13.59 -5.56
N LEU A 115 -19.41 -13.22 -5.69
CA LEU A 115 -18.30 -14.12 -6.05
C LEU A 115 -17.15 -13.98 -5.05
N GLY A 116 -17.38 -14.36 -3.80
CA GLY A 116 -16.42 -14.17 -2.71
C GLY A 116 -15.06 -14.84 -2.91
N PHE A 117 -14.97 -15.86 -3.76
CA PHE A 117 -13.71 -16.50 -4.13
C PHE A 117 -12.85 -15.64 -5.10
N ALA A 118 -13.48 -14.72 -5.83
CA ALA A 118 -12.78 -13.80 -6.75
C ALA A 118 -12.40 -12.53 -6.00
N TYR A 119 -11.24 -12.54 -5.37
CA TYR A 119 -10.77 -11.44 -4.53
C TYR A 119 -9.34 -11.03 -4.86
N CYS A 120 -9.01 -9.80 -4.47
CA CYS A 120 -7.65 -9.29 -4.39
C CYS A 120 -7.39 -8.75 -2.98
N GLU A 121 -6.17 -8.91 -2.52
CA GLU A 121 -5.69 -8.29 -1.29
C GLU A 121 -4.86 -7.06 -1.62
N PHE A 122 -5.12 -5.98 -0.92
CA PHE A 122 -4.50 -4.68 -1.12
C PHE A 122 -3.77 -4.25 0.15
N THR A 123 -2.51 -3.87 0.01
CA THR A 123 -1.70 -3.36 1.12
C THR A 123 -1.11 -2.01 0.72
N ARG A 124 -1.22 -1.01 1.59
CA ARG A 124 -0.64 0.32 1.35
C ARG A 124 0.84 0.21 1.03
N HIS A 125 1.22 0.78 -0.10
CA HIS A 125 2.62 0.90 -0.47
C HIS A 125 3.28 1.91 0.48
N ARG A 126 4.17 1.42 1.37
CA ARG A 126 5.04 2.30 2.13
C ARG A 126 6.13 2.78 1.18
N ALA A 127 6.18 4.07 0.89
CA ALA A 127 7.37 4.68 0.32
C ALA A 127 8.53 4.32 1.27
N GLN A 128 9.47 3.51 0.81
CA GLN A 128 10.72 3.30 1.55
C GLN A 128 11.36 4.69 1.64
N THR A 129 11.36 5.24 2.84
CA THR A 129 12.01 6.51 3.12
C THR A 129 13.46 6.36 2.67
N ALA A 130 13.93 7.25 1.80
CA ALA A 130 15.28 7.24 1.19
C ALA A 130 16.43 7.31 2.21
N LEU A 131 16.17 7.23 3.50
CA LEU A 131 17.12 7.20 4.60
C LEU A 131 17.96 5.92 4.66
N ALA A 132 17.50 4.81 4.07
CA ALA A 132 18.29 3.57 4.05
C ALA A 132 19.46 3.60 3.05
N HIS A 133 19.44 4.52 2.07
CA HIS A 133 20.53 4.62 1.07
C HIS A 133 21.70 5.49 1.52
N SER A 134 21.54 6.31 2.54
CA SER A 134 22.63 7.17 3.06
C SER A 134 23.59 6.43 4.00
N ALA A 135 23.15 5.37 4.66
CA ALA A 135 23.95 4.63 5.60
C ALA A 135 24.97 3.67 4.94
N HIS A 136 24.78 3.33 3.66
CA HIS A 136 25.67 2.39 2.96
C HIS A 136 26.77 3.05 2.13
N ARG A 137 26.79 4.40 2.06
CA ARG A 137 27.80 5.15 1.29
C ARG A 137 29.00 5.65 2.12
N SER A 138 29.01 5.44 3.42
CA SER A 138 30.08 5.99 4.30
C SER A 138 31.26 5.06 4.56
N ASN A 139 31.29 3.84 4.01
CA ASN A 139 32.39 2.89 4.30
C ASN A 139 33.29 2.55 3.10
N SER A 140 33.34 3.40 2.08
CA SER A 140 34.30 3.23 0.97
C SER A 140 35.26 4.42 0.86
N ALA A 141 35.78 4.91 1.98
CA ALA A 141 36.99 5.72 1.98
C ALA A 141 38.20 4.76 1.99
N GLN A 142 38.63 4.34 0.81
CA GLN A 142 39.95 3.73 0.65
C GLN A 142 41.01 4.79 0.91
N PRO A 143 42.03 4.52 1.78
CA PRO A 143 43.16 5.42 1.92
C PRO A 143 43.99 5.38 0.64
N LEU A 144 44.27 6.54 0.09
CA LEU A 144 45.21 6.77 -0.99
C LEU A 144 46.61 6.33 -0.52
N GLY A 145 46.99 5.13 -0.93
CA GLY A 145 48.37 4.67 -0.77
C GLY A 145 49.28 5.46 -1.70
N LEU A 146 50.12 6.30 -1.12
CA LEU A 146 51.27 6.94 -1.78
C LEU A 146 52.22 5.86 -2.28
N ARG A 147 52.39 5.71 -3.60
CA ARG A 147 53.46 4.95 -4.22
C ARG A 147 54.75 5.77 -4.09
N PRO A 148 55.87 5.23 -3.51
CA PRO A 148 57.16 5.88 -3.65
C PRO A 148 57.69 5.67 -5.09
N SER A 149 58.07 6.77 -5.72
CA SER A 149 58.81 6.78 -6.97
C SER A 149 60.22 6.16 -6.71
N LEU A 150 60.53 5.07 -7.38
CA LEU A 150 61.89 4.60 -7.52
C LEU A 150 62.50 5.34 -8.71
N ALA A 151 63.50 6.15 -8.39
CA ALA A 151 64.35 6.83 -9.34
C ALA A 151 65.13 5.81 -10.18
N ALA A 152 65.22 6.12 -11.46
CA ALA A 152 66.13 5.47 -12.38
C ALA A 152 67.57 5.82 -12.00
N ASP A 153 68.43 4.82 -11.96
CA ASP A 153 69.85 5.05 -12.08
C ASP A 153 70.40 4.35 -13.31
N LYS A 154 71.29 5.07 -13.93
CA LYS A 154 72.05 4.83 -15.17
C LYS A 154 72.98 3.60 -15.07
N ASP A 155 73.12 2.87 -16.13
CA ASP A 155 74.33 2.75 -16.98
C ASP A 155 73.92 1.97 -18.25
#